data_ca3742a2a2f8ad0e0d747e660ae73608
#
_entry.id   ca3742a2a2f8ad0e0d747e660ae73608
#
_cell.length_a   1.000
_cell.length_b   1.000
_cell.length_c   1.000
_cell.angle_alpha   90.00
_cell.angle_beta   90.00
_cell.angle_gamma   90.00
#
_symmetry.space_group_name_H-M   'P 1'
#
loop_
_entity.id
_entity.type
_entity.pdbx_description
1 polymer ?
#
loop_
_entity_poly.entity_id
_entity_poly.type
_entity_poly.pdbx_seq_one_letter_code
_entity_poly.pdbx_strand_id
1 'polypeptide(L)'
;MALIMALVLLLVMTMVAVVAMRSTTLDLKMTTNNTQTRRAFQGSDGSRDVITPVLASHVFYHGWPTSLTGGTVVASASFTIPQGLTVRNAAQRLDLAQNGTYTRFSGSPNSDLSFKDDVNSNGTMDPDDVNAELWVTRIGTLPAAGTNLGSNAADQGAGGGGASKYILFDLRSDGRAVGNAQSRTGADYRALIR
;
A
#
# COMPACT_ATOMS: atom_id res chain seq x y z
N MET A 1 31.44 -61.99 -2.49
CA MET A 1 30.98 -61.22 -3.67
C MET A 1 29.58 -60.65 -3.50
N ALA A 2 28.55 -61.42 -3.15
CA ALA A 2 27.18 -60.91 -2.98
C ALA A 2 27.04 -59.80 -1.94
N LEU A 3 27.71 -59.87 -0.80
CA LEU A 3 27.66 -58.91 0.28
C LEU A 3 28.23 -57.53 -0.15
N ILE A 4 29.33 -57.51 -0.94
CA ILE A 4 29.92 -56.27 -1.44
C ILE A 4 29.00 -55.63 -2.48
N MET A 5 28.35 -56.38 -3.35
CA MET A 5 27.37 -55.86 -4.29
C MET A 5 26.15 -55.27 -3.61
N ALA A 6 25.64 -55.92 -2.54
CA ALA A 6 24.53 -55.40 -1.76
C ALA A 6 24.89 -54.08 -1.06
N LEU A 7 26.09 -53.95 -0.54
CA LEU A 7 26.58 -52.76 0.13
C LEU A 7 26.74 -51.57 -0.84
N VAL A 8 27.26 -51.82 -2.04
CA VAL A 8 27.38 -50.79 -3.10
C VAL A 8 25.99 -50.33 -3.56
N LEU A 9 25.06 -51.27 -3.74
CA LEU A 9 23.70 -50.94 -4.17
C LEU A 9 22.96 -50.10 -3.11
N LEU A 10 23.11 -50.44 -1.83
CA LEU A 10 22.54 -49.66 -0.71
C LEU A 10 23.16 -48.28 -0.66
N LEU A 11 24.46 -48.10 -0.88
CA LEU A 11 25.14 -46.82 -0.92
C LEU A 11 24.62 -45.95 -2.08
N VAL A 12 24.42 -46.50 -3.26
CA VAL A 12 23.85 -45.79 -4.42
C VAL A 12 22.40 -45.35 -4.12
N MET A 13 21.57 -46.26 -3.58
CA MET A 13 20.20 -45.91 -3.23
C MET A 13 20.11 -44.81 -2.18
N THR A 14 20.96 -44.84 -1.15
CA THR A 14 21.00 -43.78 -0.16
C THR A 14 21.41 -42.42 -0.73
N MET A 15 22.37 -42.43 -1.67
CA MET A 15 22.83 -41.23 -2.35
C MET A 15 21.70 -40.61 -3.22
N VAL A 16 20.97 -41.42 -3.96
CA VAL A 16 19.80 -40.99 -4.74
C VAL A 16 18.71 -40.45 -3.86
N ALA A 17 18.41 -41.13 -2.73
CA ALA A 17 17.39 -40.64 -1.77
C ALA A 17 17.75 -39.26 -1.17
N VAL A 18 19.02 -39.04 -0.80
CA VAL A 18 19.50 -37.74 -0.27
C VAL A 18 19.38 -36.64 -1.32
N VAL A 19 19.72 -36.91 -2.58
CA VAL A 19 19.59 -35.94 -3.67
C VAL A 19 18.12 -35.59 -3.92
N ALA A 20 17.23 -36.59 -3.93
CA ALA A 20 15.80 -36.37 -4.10
C ALA A 20 15.20 -35.52 -2.95
N MET A 21 15.59 -35.78 -1.70
CA MET A 21 15.15 -34.96 -0.55
C MET A 21 15.62 -33.50 -0.67
N ARG A 22 16.85 -33.26 -1.11
CA ARG A 22 17.36 -31.90 -1.32
C ARG A 22 16.58 -31.15 -2.39
N SER A 23 16.27 -31.80 -3.51
CA SER A 23 15.47 -31.22 -4.59
C SER A 23 14.09 -30.83 -4.07
N THR A 24 13.39 -31.73 -3.37
CA THR A 24 12.07 -31.44 -2.81
C THR A 24 12.10 -30.27 -1.82
N THR A 25 13.14 -30.19 -0.98
CA THR A 25 13.28 -29.08 -0.03
C THR A 25 13.49 -27.74 -0.74
N LEU A 26 14.25 -27.71 -1.83
CA LEU A 26 14.45 -26.50 -2.64
C LEU A 26 13.14 -26.08 -3.33
N ASP A 27 12.40 -27.03 -3.87
CA ASP A 27 11.10 -26.76 -4.53
C ASP A 27 10.09 -26.19 -3.54
N LEU A 28 10.03 -26.72 -2.31
CA LEU A 28 9.19 -26.18 -1.24
C LEU A 28 9.59 -24.75 -0.88
N LYS A 29 10.88 -24.47 -0.71
CA LYS A 29 11.37 -23.11 -0.41
C LYS A 29 11.03 -22.13 -1.53
N MET A 30 11.22 -22.52 -2.80
CA MET A 30 10.85 -21.67 -3.94
C MET A 30 9.35 -21.41 -3.99
N THR A 31 8.52 -22.42 -3.78
CA THR A 31 7.07 -22.30 -3.78
C THR A 31 6.61 -21.37 -2.65
N THR A 32 7.13 -21.55 -1.43
CA THR A 32 6.82 -20.70 -0.29
C THR A 32 7.21 -19.25 -0.55
N ASN A 33 8.43 -19.02 -1.06
CA ASN A 33 8.90 -17.66 -1.35
C ASN A 33 8.03 -16.99 -2.44
N ASN A 34 7.66 -17.72 -3.49
CA ASN A 34 6.77 -17.20 -4.53
C ASN A 34 5.38 -16.85 -3.98
N THR A 35 4.84 -17.70 -3.11
CA THR A 35 3.55 -17.44 -2.45
C THR A 35 3.63 -16.17 -1.59
N GLN A 36 4.69 -16.02 -0.79
CA GLN A 36 4.87 -14.83 0.04
C GLN A 36 5.06 -13.54 -0.78
N THR A 37 5.79 -13.62 -1.89
CA THR A 37 5.95 -12.49 -2.81
C THR A 37 4.62 -12.08 -3.44
N ARG A 38 3.81 -13.06 -3.85
CA ARG A 38 2.45 -12.77 -4.38
C ARG A 38 1.55 -12.13 -3.32
N ARG A 39 1.60 -12.58 -2.08
CA ARG A 39 0.86 -11.97 -0.97
C ARG A 39 1.31 -10.53 -0.70
N ALA A 40 2.61 -10.28 -0.66
CA ALA A 40 3.14 -8.94 -0.53
C ALA A 40 2.66 -8.02 -1.67
N PHE A 41 2.61 -8.53 -2.90
CA PHE A 41 2.06 -7.80 -4.04
C PHE A 41 0.57 -7.51 -3.86
N GLN A 42 -0.23 -8.51 -3.50
CA GLN A 42 -1.67 -8.35 -3.26
C GLN A 42 -1.96 -7.34 -2.15
N GLY A 43 -1.18 -7.37 -1.06
CA GLY A 43 -1.30 -6.38 0.00
C GLY A 43 -0.94 -4.98 -0.43
N SER A 44 0.13 -4.84 -1.22
CA SER A 44 0.52 -3.55 -1.79
C SER A 44 -0.56 -3.00 -2.73
N ASP A 45 -1.16 -3.84 -3.55
CA ASP A 45 -2.21 -3.46 -4.50
C ASP A 45 -3.54 -3.18 -3.80
N GLY A 46 -3.99 -4.08 -2.94
CA GLY A 46 -5.23 -3.94 -2.17
C GLY A 46 -5.23 -2.72 -1.24
N SER A 47 -4.08 -2.40 -0.65
CA SER A 47 -3.96 -1.20 0.19
C SER A 47 -4.23 0.10 -0.58
N ARG A 48 -3.88 0.17 -1.87
CA ARG A 48 -4.19 1.32 -2.72
C ARG A 48 -5.68 1.43 -3.03
N ASP A 49 -6.34 0.29 -3.23
CA ASP A 49 -7.78 0.26 -3.46
C ASP A 49 -8.55 0.71 -2.23
N VAL A 50 -8.10 0.33 -1.03
CA VAL A 50 -8.71 0.75 0.23
C VAL A 50 -8.53 2.23 0.50
N ILE A 51 -7.36 2.81 0.17
CA ILE A 51 -7.10 4.24 0.44
C ILE A 51 -7.81 5.18 -0.53
N THR A 52 -8.05 4.76 -1.75
CA THR A 52 -8.65 5.61 -2.79
C THR A 52 -9.96 6.29 -2.36
N PRO A 53 -10.98 5.58 -1.84
CA PRO A 53 -12.22 6.21 -1.36
C PRO A 53 -12.00 7.09 -0.12
N VAL A 54 -11.01 6.75 0.71
CA VAL A 54 -10.65 7.54 1.90
C VAL A 54 -10.06 8.88 1.49
N LEU A 55 -9.17 8.90 0.51
CA LEU A 55 -8.62 10.14 -0.05
C LEU A 55 -9.68 11.01 -0.72
N ALA A 56 -10.61 10.39 -1.47
CA ALA A 56 -11.73 11.11 -2.06
C ALA A 56 -12.57 11.81 -0.99
N SER A 57 -12.87 11.11 0.10
CA SER A 57 -13.62 11.65 1.23
C SER A 57 -12.84 12.76 1.95
N HIS A 58 -11.55 12.56 2.20
CA HIS A 58 -10.69 13.59 2.79
C HIS A 58 -10.67 14.88 1.96
N VAL A 59 -10.52 14.76 0.65
CA VAL A 59 -10.53 15.91 -0.27
C VAL A 59 -11.90 16.59 -0.29
N PHE A 60 -13.00 15.82 -0.28
CA PHE A 60 -14.36 16.36 -0.29
C PHE A 60 -14.71 17.14 0.98
N TYR A 61 -14.35 16.58 2.14
CA TYR A 61 -14.63 17.20 3.45
C TYR A 61 -13.56 18.22 3.89
N HIS A 62 -12.47 18.36 3.16
CA HIS A 62 -11.33 19.22 3.51
C HIS A 62 -10.74 18.90 4.90
N GLY A 63 -10.77 17.66 5.31
CA GLY A 63 -10.26 17.25 6.63
C GLY A 63 -10.42 15.76 6.91
N TRP A 64 -10.04 15.38 8.12
CA TRP A 64 -10.12 14.02 8.62
C TRP A 64 -11.23 13.89 9.67
N PRO A 65 -11.79 12.68 9.90
CA PRO A 65 -12.76 12.46 10.95
C PRO A 65 -12.22 12.80 12.35
N THR A 66 -13.09 13.19 13.26
CA THR A 66 -12.74 13.54 14.66
C THR A 66 -12.11 12.37 15.44
N SER A 67 -12.30 11.13 14.97
CA SER A 67 -11.71 9.94 15.58
C SER A 67 -10.19 9.83 15.37
N LEU A 68 -9.61 10.62 14.45
CA LEU A 68 -8.17 10.63 14.21
C LEU A 68 -7.47 11.63 15.11
N THR A 69 -6.64 11.13 16.00
CA THR A 69 -5.79 11.95 16.87
C THR A 69 -4.70 12.63 16.05
N GLY A 70 -4.60 13.95 16.16
CA GLY A 70 -3.50 14.74 15.58
C GLY A 70 -3.74 15.29 14.17
N GLY A 71 -4.97 15.25 13.65
CA GLY A 71 -5.33 15.84 12.36
C GLY A 71 -5.95 17.22 12.47
N THR A 72 -5.90 18.01 11.40
CA THR A 72 -6.81 19.13 11.20
C THR A 72 -8.19 18.54 10.99
N VAL A 73 -8.99 18.55 12.02
CA VAL A 73 -10.26 17.87 12.06
C VAL A 73 -11.36 18.85 11.68
N VAL A 74 -12.12 18.52 10.66
CA VAL A 74 -13.37 19.22 10.36
C VAL A 74 -14.49 18.47 11.06
N ALA A 75 -15.15 19.13 12.00
CA ALA A 75 -16.23 18.53 12.80
C ALA A 75 -17.39 17.94 11.97
N SER A 76 -17.52 18.35 10.71
CA SER A 76 -18.50 17.86 9.75
C SER A 76 -18.03 16.69 8.89
N ALA A 77 -16.77 16.25 9.00
CA ALA A 77 -16.26 15.11 8.25
C ALA A 77 -16.81 13.82 8.86
N SER A 78 -17.81 13.24 8.22
CA SER A 78 -18.53 12.05 8.68
C SER A 78 -18.23 10.85 7.78
N PHE A 79 -16.96 10.57 7.53
CA PHE A 79 -16.59 9.31 6.87
C PHE A 79 -15.83 8.41 7.83
N THR A 80 -15.95 7.12 7.60
CA THR A 80 -15.27 6.10 8.40
C THR A 80 -13.98 5.68 7.70
N ILE A 81 -12.94 5.48 8.50
CA ILE A 81 -11.71 4.87 8.03
C ILE A 81 -11.88 3.37 8.06
N PRO A 82 -11.60 2.67 6.94
CA PRO A 82 -11.70 1.22 6.89
C PRO A 82 -10.85 0.55 7.96
N GLN A 83 -11.33 -0.59 8.44
CA GLN A 83 -10.58 -1.41 9.39
C GLN A 83 -9.22 -1.80 8.78
N GLY A 84 -8.19 -1.85 9.60
CA GLY A 84 -6.83 -2.15 9.16
C GLY A 84 -6.06 -0.96 8.60
N LEU A 85 -6.73 0.13 8.18
CA LEU A 85 -6.06 1.33 7.71
C LEU A 85 -5.79 2.29 8.88
N THR A 86 -4.54 2.68 9.05
CA THR A 86 -4.11 3.67 10.04
C THR A 86 -3.50 4.87 9.33
N VAL A 87 -4.00 6.07 9.61
CA VAL A 87 -3.44 7.33 9.11
C VAL A 87 -2.42 7.84 10.12
N ARG A 88 -1.19 8.05 9.67
CA ARG A 88 -0.11 8.58 10.50
C ARG A 88 0.05 10.07 10.25
N ASN A 89 0.17 10.85 11.32
CA ASN A 89 0.43 12.31 11.25
C ASN A 89 -0.55 13.06 10.33
N ALA A 90 -1.84 12.80 10.48
CA ALA A 90 -2.89 13.40 9.68
C ALA A 90 -2.83 14.95 9.66
N ALA A 91 -2.42 15.59 10.77
CA ALA A 91 -2.32 17.04 10.87
C ALA A 91 -1.13 17.65 10.12
N GLN A 92 -0.03 16.94 10.05
CA GLN A 92 1.25 17.53 9.61
C GLN A 92 1.67 17.07 8.21
N ARG A 93 1.28 15.87 7.81
CA ARG A 93 1.76 15.25 6.59
C ARG A 93 0.68 14.94 5.57
N LEU A 94 -0.51 14.67 5.99
CA LEU A 94 -1.59 14.22 5.11
C LEU A 94 -2.74 15.22 5.00
N ASP A 95 -2.51 16.50 5.28
CA ASP A 95 -3.47 17.54 4.94
C ASP A 95 -3.34 17.93 3.47
N LEU A 96 -3.92 17.10 2.62
CA LEU A 96 -3.91 17.27 1.17
C LEU A 96 -4.93 18.33 0.71
N ALA A 97 -5.80 18.78 1.60
CA ALA A 97 -6.80 19.80 1.34
C ALA A 97 -6.21 21.21 1.44
N GLN A 98 -5.22 21.42 2.30
CA GLN A 98 -4.46 22.66 2.35
C GLN A 98 -3.25 22.55 1.40
N ASN A 99 -2.84 23.65 0.79
CA ASN A 99 -1.76 23.73 -0.20
C ASN A 99 -0.37 23.31 0.34
N GLY A 100 -0.32 22.18 1.06
CA GLY A 100 0.90 21.58 1.53
C GLY A 100 1.73 21.05 0.36
N THR A 101 2.90 21.63 0.18
CA THR A 101 3.94 21.12 -0.73
C THR A 101 4.46 19.81 -0.14
N TYR A 102 3.89 18.71 -0.54
CA TYR A 102 4.47 17.40 -0.24
C TYR A 102 5.73 17.19 -1.08
N THR A 103 6.83 17.03 -0.42
CA THR A 103 8.04 16.54 -1.08
C THR A 103 7.78 15.14 -1.61
N ARG A 104 7.96 15.00 -2.90
CA ARG A 104 7.92 13.74 -3.62
C ARG A 104 8.66 12.65 -2.85
N PHE A 105 8.14 11.44 -2.82
CA PHE A 105 8.78 10.27 -2.23
C PHE A 105 10.27 10.18 -2.63
N SER A 106 11.12 10.50 -1.72
CA SER A 106 12.57 10.32 -1.81
C SER A 106 13.07 9.65 -0.54
N GLY A 107 12.53 8.44 -0.26
CA GLY A 107 13.00 7.65 0.87
C GLY A 107 12.64 8.20 2.24
N SER A 108 11.52 8.92 2.37
CA SER A 108 11.03 9.25 3.71
C SER A 108 10.86 7.96 4.52
N PRO A 109 11.52 7.82 5.68
CA PRO A 109 11.47 6.58 6.46
C PRO A 109 10.07 6.29 7.03
N ASN A 110 9.19 7.30 7.06
CA ASN A 110 7.87 7.18 7.64
C ASN A 110 6.81 7.23 6.54
N SER A 111 6.00 6.18 6.46
CA SER A 111 4.81 6.13 5.61
C SER A 111 3.74 7.09 6.14
N ASP A 112 2.91 7.60 5.24
CA ASP A 112 1.77 8.45 5.58
C ASP A 112 0.61 7.63 6.15
N LEU A 113 0.45 6.41 5.64
CA LEU A 113 -0.54 5.45 6.08
C LEU A 113 0.07 4.07 6.22
N SER A 114 -0.55 3.25 7.04
CA SER A 114 -0.27 1.82 7.11
C SER A 114 -1.57 1.04 7.00
N PHE A 115 -1.53 -0.03 6.23
CA PHE A 115 -2.62 -0.97 6.08
C PHE A 115 -2.18 -2.32 6.63
N LYS A 116 -3.02 -2.92 7.47
CA LYS A 116 -2.84 -4.27 7.98
C LYS A 116 -4.07 -5.06 7.66
N ASP A 117 -3.88 -6.18 7.00
CA ASP A 117 -4.90 -7.19 6.81
C ASP A 117 -4.54 -8.40 7.69
N ASP A 118 -5.15 -8.45 8.86
CA ASP A 118 -5.01 -9.52 9.84
C ASP A 118 -6.20 -10.47 9.64
N VAL A 119 -5.98 -11.49 8.84
CA VAL A 119 -7.04 -12.41 8.38
C VAL A 119 -7.72 -13.14 9.54
N ASN A 120 -6.98 -13.46 10.59
CA ASN A 120 -7.52 -14.18 11.74
C ASN A 120 -7.81 -13.30 12.97
N SER A 121 -7.52 -11.99 12.87
CA SER A 121 -7.75 -10.99 13.93
C SER A 121 -7.06 -11.31 15.25
N ASN A 122 -5.89 -11.93 15.21
CA ASN A 122 -5.12 -12.30 16.40
C ASN A 122 -4.10 -11.23 16.83
N GLY A 123 -3.89 -10.18 16.02
CA GLY A 123 -2.96 -9.08 16.27
C GLY A 123 -1.48 -9.43 16.06
N THR A 124 -1.16 -10.63 15.62
CA THR A 124 0.19 -11.09 15.28
C THR A 124 0.35 -11.17 13.77
N MET A 125 1.57 -11.02 13.26
CA MET A 125 1.85 -11.13 11.83
C MET A 125 2.05 -12.60 11.46
N ASP A 126 1.01 -13.21 10.93
CA ASP A 126 0.97 -14.61 10.50
C ASP A 126 1.34 -14.77 9.01
N PRO A 127 1.59 -16.03 8.57
CA PRO A 127 1.90 -16.28 7.16
C PRO A 127 0.81 -15.83 6.18
N ASP A 128 -0.43 -15.69 6.63
CA ASP A 128 -1.57 -15.29 5.82
C ASP A 128 -1.82 -13.79 5.85
N ASP A 129 -1.21 -13.07 6.79
CA ASP A 129 -1.39 -11.65 6.98
C ASP A 129 -0.52 -10.83 6.03
N VAL A 130 -0.98 -9.63 5.75
CA VAL A 130 -0.28 -8.68 4.90
C VAL A 130 -0.20 -7.33 5.59
N ASN A 131 0.96 -6.71 5.49
CA ASN A 131 1.17 -5.35 5.95
C ASN A 131 1.64 -4.50 4.77
N ALA A 132 1.04 -3.34 4.59
CA ALA A 132 1.45 -2.40 3.56
C ALA A 132 1.67 -1.00 4.15
N GLU A 133 2.73 -0.36 3.72
CA GLU A 133 3.01 1.03 4.01
C GLU A 133 2.75 1.88 2.77
N LEU A 134 2.04 2.99 2.93
CA LEU A 134 1.63 3.83 1.82
C LEU A 134 2.16 5.25 1.99
N TRP A 135 2.57 5.82 0.88
CA TRP A 135 2.96 7.22 0.73
C TRP A 135 2.04 7.86 -0.29
N VAL A 136 1.52 9.03 0.05
CA VAL A 136 0.60 9.80 -0.78
C VAL A 136 1.24 11.15 -1.08
N THR A 137 1.45 11.44 -2.35
CA THR A 137 2.02 12.72 -2.79
C THR A 137 1.05 13.42 -3.73
N ARG A 138 0.69 14.65 -3.42
CA ARG A 138 -0.06 15.50 -4.36
C ARG A 138 0.87 15.98 -5.45
N ILE A 139 0.56 15.63 -6.71
CA ILE A 139 1.39 16.00 -7.87
C ILE A 139 0.96 17.36 -8.43
N GLY A 140 -0.33 17.65 -8.43
CA GLY A 140 -0.88 18.86 -9.00
C GLY A 140 -2.40 18.85 -9.11
N THR A 141 -2.91 19.83 -9.86
CA THR A 141 -4.34 19.96 -10.16
C THR A 141 -4.54 20.05 -11.66
N LEU A 142 -5.60 19.43 -12.17
CA LEU A 142 -6.02 19.54 -13.56
C LEU A 142 -7.42 20.15 -13.62
N PRO A 143 -7.73 21.00 -14.61
CA PRO A 143 -9.10 21.45 -14.85
C PRO A 143 -9.96 20.26 -15.26
N ALA A 144 -11.20 20.18 -14.76
CA ALA A 144 -12.14 19.17 -15.23
C ALA A 144 -12.61 19.50 -16.65
N ALA A 145 -12.87 18.46 -17.45
CA ALA A 145 -13.34 18.63 -18.82
C ALA A 145 -14.66 19.43 -18.82
N GLY A 146 -14.75 20.46 -19.68
CA GLY A 146 -15.92 21.33 -19.79
C GLY A 146 -15.84 22.64 -19.00
N THR A 147 -14.79 22.86 -18.24
CA THR A 147 -14.51 24.15 -17.62
C THR A 147 -13.68 25.01 -18.55
N ASN A 148 -14.15 26.24 -18.86
CA ASN A 148 -13.40 27.16 -19.72
C ASN A 148 -12.03 27.46 -19.10
N LEU A 149 -10.97 27.15 -19.85
CA LEU A 149 -9.56 27.36 -19.51
C LEU A 149 -9.15 28.84 -19.38
N GLY A 150 -10.12 29.76 -19.33
CA GLY A 150 -9.89 31.21 -19.39
C GLY A 150 -9.38 31.87 -18.10
N SER A 151 -9.19 31.14 -17.02
CA SER A 151 -8.63 31.74 -15.81
C SER A 151 -7.35 31.04 -15.37
N ASN A 152 -6.22 31.71 -15.58
CA ASN A 152 -4.90 31.38 -15.02
C ASN A 152 -4.86 31.45 -13.48
N ALA A 153 -6.00 31.43 -12.82
CA ALA A 153 -6.15 31.42 -11.37
C ALA A 153 -6.11 29.99 -10.79
N ALA A 154 -5.30 29.13 -11.38
CA ALA A 154 -5.24 27.72 -10.97
C ALA A 154 -4.60 27.50 -9.59
N ASP A 155 -3.93 28.50 -9.03
CA ASP A 155 -3.14 28.33 -7.80
C ASP A 155 -3.41 29.38 -6.71
N GLN A 156 -4.31 30.30 -6.93
CA GLN A 156 -4.71 31.22 -5.88
C GLN A 156 -6.03 30.73 -5.27
N GLY A 157 -5.93 30.18 -4.07
CA GLY A 157 -7.07 29.84 -3.24
C GLY A 157 -7.88 31.09 -2.97
N ALA A 158 -8.99 31.24 -3.61
CA ALA A 158 -10.12 31.98 -3.10
C ALA A 158 -11.23 32.10 -4.15
N GLY A 159 -12.42 31.63 -3.85
CA GLY A 159 -13.66 32.34 -4.06
C GLY A 159 -14.02 32.77 -5.49
N GLY A 160 -13.78 31.97 -6.49
CA GLY A 160 -14.26 32.23 -7.84
C GLY A 160 -15.03 31.04 -8.38
N GLY A 161 -16.33 31.22 -8.57
CA GLY A 161 -17.36 30.24 -8.90
C GLY A 161 -16.97 29.02 -9.73
N GLY A 162 -17.17 27.86 -9.15
CA GLY A 162 -17.79 26.71 -9.83
C GLY A 162 -16.99 25.88 -10.80
N ALA A 163 -15.69 26.08 -11.00
CA ALA A 163 -14.92 25.21 -11.90
C ALA A 163 -14.46 23.95 -11.15
N SER A 164 -15.04 22.82 -11.49
CA SER A 164 -14.57 21.52 -10.98
C SER A 164 -13.13 21.27 -11.37
N LYS A 165 -12.32 20.82 -10.41
CA LYS A 165 -10.89 20.53 -10.59
C LYS A 165 -10.60 19.10 -10.17
N TYR A 166 -9.64 18.45 -10.83
CA TYR A 166 -9.08 17.18 -10.36
C TYR A 166 -7.79 17.45 -9.61
N ILE A 167 -7.65 16.88 -8.42
CA ILE A 167 -6.36 16.76 -7.76
C ILE A 167 -5.74 15.43 -8.18
N LEU A 168 -4.45 15.49 -8.51
CA LEU A 168 -3.66 14.33 -8.85
C LEU A 168 -2.81 13.91 -7.67
N PHE A 169 -2.85 12.63 -7.37
CA PHE A 169 -2.04 11.99 -6.33
C PHE A 169 -1.17 10.89 -6.93
N ASP A 170 0.10 10.83 -6.52
CA ASP A 170 0.97 9.67 -6.69
C ASP A 170 0.85 8.81 -5.42
N LEU A 171 0.34 7.60 -5.56
CA LEU A 171 0.18 6.63 -4.50
C LEU A 171 1.28 5.58 -4.64
N ARG A 172 2.08 5.40 -3.61
CA ARG A 172 3.09 4.35 -3.55
C ARG A 172 2.85 3.47 -2.36
N SER A 173 2.90 2.17 -2.58
CA SER A 173 2.71 1.16 -1.57
C SER A 173 3.87 0.19 -1.53
N ASP A 174 4.32 -0.15 -0.33
CA ASP A 174 5.31 -1.17 -0.04
C ASP A 174 4.63 -2.26 0.79
N GLY A 175 4.20 -3.32 0.11
CA GLY A 175 3.58 -4.48 0.75
C GLY A 175 4.64 -5.43 1.28
N ARG A 176 4.40 -5.96 2.48
CA ARG A 176 5.27 -6.90 3.16
C ARG A 176 4.48 -8.11 3.62
N ALA A 177 5.04 -9.28 3.43
CA ALA A 177 4.55 -10.54 3.95
C ALA A 177 5.61 -11.23 4.79
N VAL A 178 5.23 -12.33 5.42
CA VAL A 178 6.14 -13.15 6.24
C VAL A 178 7.35 -13.60 5.40
N GLY A 179 8.52 -13.74 6.05
CA GLY A 179 9.76 -14.14 5.38
C GLY A 179 10.49 -12.99 4.66
N ASN A 180 10.21 -11.74 5.02
CA ASN A 180 10.77 -10.54 4.38
C ASN A 180 10.44 -10.38 2.90
N ALA A 181 9.39 -11.03 2.41
CA ALA A 181 8.91 -10.81 1.06
C ALA A 181 8.36 -9.38 0.95
N GLN A 182 8.83 -8.65 -0.04
CA GLN A 182 8.43 -7.26 -0.29
C GLN A 182 7.97 -7.09 -1.73
N SER A 183 6.98 -6.24 -1.91
CA SER A 183 6.54 -5.80 -3.24
C SER A 183 6.16 -4.34 -3.21
N ARG A 184 6.65 -3.58 -4.17
CA ARG A 184 6.36 -2.16 -4.32
C ARG A 184 5.51 -1.94 -5.54
N THR A 185 4.43 -1.18 -5.34
CA THR A 185 3.53 -0.78 -6.42
C THR A 185 3.31 0.73 -6.38
N GLY A 186 2.94 1.30 -7.51
CA GLY A 186 2.61 2.73 -7.62
C GLY A 186 1.42 2.92 -8.54
N ALA A 187 0.62 3.95 -8.28
CA ALA A 187 -0.48 4.36 -9.13
C ALA A 187 -0.77 5.85 -9.00
N ASP A 188 -1.25 6.44 -10.07
CA ASP A 188 -1.78 7.79 -10.06
C ASP A 188 -3.29 7.75 -9.79
N TYR A 189 -3.74 8.61 -8.89
CA TYR A 189 -5.13 8.74 -8.53
C TYR A 189 -5.63 10.17 -8.76
N ARG A 190 -6.88 10.30 -9.23
CA ARG A 190 -7.54 11.59 -9.47
C ARG A 190 -8.76 11.73 -8.60
N ALA A 191 -8.79 12.76 -7.75
CA ALA A 191 -9.95 13.13 -6.98
C ALA A 191 -10.61 14.38 -7.57
N LEU A 192 -11.93 14.36 -7.75
CA LEU A 192 -12.70 15.52 -8.22
C LEU A 192 -13.06 16.40 -7.02
N ILE A 193 -12.73 17.68 -7.13
CA ILE A 193 -13.24 18.72 -6.22
C ILE A 193 -14.33 19.49 -6.95
N ARG A 194 -15.44 19.67 -6.29
CA ARG A 194 -16.57 20.50 -6.75
C ARG A 194 -16.63 21.77 -5.93
#